data_01898290ef02527c7fe82908bdfc3b08
#
_entry.id   01898290ef02527c7fe82908bdfc3b08
#
_cell.length_a   1.000
_cell.length_b   1.000
_cell.length_c   1.000
_cell.angle_alpha   90.00
_cell.angle_beta   90.00
_cell.angle_gamma   90.00
#
_symmetry.space_group_name_H-M   'P 1'
#
loop_
_entity.id
_entity.type
_entity.pdbx_description
1 polymer ?
#
loop_
_entity_poly.entity_id
_entity_poly.type
_entity_poly.pdbx_seq_one_letter_code
_entity_poly.pdbx_strand_id
1 'polypeptide(L)'
;MKNVKRIMVSSMTVLSLSLLASTSMAKADENNDASQVQTKTVAQQQDTQKQNQVNTQEQTQNTTETKEQDSPQSQSSTNEQSSVASQDDTTKELEPNASQTQTQDTTKNQTQPTEHTNNENTTSSAKTVNEADDKSADTKEIHNLNGEKYATIAHRGASGYAPEHTFPAYDKSHNEIGASYIEIDLQMTKDGKLVAMHDETVDRTTNGTGRVDSYTLKELKKLDAGSKFNEQNPDYADEAYKGAKVPTLDQIIDRYGANANYYIETKSPDVYPGMEEKLLDTLDKHNLLTNDALNNGHVIVQSFSQDSIEKMNNLNPDVPLVRLLNKGELPNLSEQDLEYIKKFAIGVGPHYTDLTKDNVKNLKELGFLVHPYTVNTKADMERLNSYGVDGVFTNYADIYKQVVEDSK
;
A
#
# COMPACT_ATOMS: atom_id res chain seq x y z
N MET A 1 -64.12 -9.50 31.98
CA MET A 1 -64.55 -10.87 31.74
C MET A 1 -63.46 -11.64 31.05
N LYS A 2 -62.83 -12.57 31.75
CA LYS A 2 -62.46 -13.95 31.35
C LYS A 2 -61.60 -14.09 30.11
N ASN A 3 -60.45 -14.75 30.07
CA ASN A 3 -59.90 -15.83 30.90
C ASN A 3 -58.38 -15.96 30.63
N VAL A 4 -57.72 -16.24 31.72
CA VAL A 4 -56.35 -16.79 31.88
C VAL A 4 -56.25 -18.20 31.30
N LYS A 5 -55.11 -18.57 30.64
CA LYS A 5 -54.56 -19.93 30.78
C LYS A 5 -53.03 -19.91 30.73
N ARG A 6 -52.43 -20.20 31.88
CA ARG A 6 -51.08 -20.73 32.12
C ARG A 6 -51.02 -22.20 31.70
N ILE A 7 -49.90 -22.66 31.18
CA ILE A 7 -49.35 -24.02 31.29
C ILE A 7 -47.84 -23.87 31.28
N MET A 8 -47.16 -23.98 32.37
CA MET A 8 -46.42 -24.98 33.12
C MET A 8 -45.38 -25.76 32.30
N VAL A 9 -44.16 -25.43 32.59
CA VAL A 9 -42.96 -26.18 33.05
C VAL A 9 -42.99 -27.71 32.85
N SER A 10 -41.95 -28.23 32.25
CA SER A 10 -41.37 -29.51 32.66
C SER A 10 -39.86 -29.54 32.43
N SER A 11 -39.14 -29.56 33.53
CA SER A 11 -37.75 -29.96 33.70
C SER A 11 -37.60 -31.44 33.38
N MET A 12 -36.52 -31.84 32.73
CA MET A 12 -36.00 -33.20 32.88
C MET A 12 -34.47 -33.17 32.91
N THR A 13 -33.98 -33.33 34.10
CA THR A 13 -32.66 -33.73 34.54
C THR A 13 -32.53 -35.25 34.37
N VAL A 14 -31.49 -35.70 33.66
CA VAL A 14 -30.97 -37.08 33.78
C VAL A 14 -29.45 -36.99 33.60
N LEU A 15 -28.77 -37.03 34.64
CA LEU A 15 -27.97 -38.08 35.31
C LEU A 15 -26.70 -38.49 34.56
N SER A 16 -25.59 -38.06 35.11
CA SER A 16 -24.22 -38.59 34.99
C SER A 16 -24.17 -40.10 35.29
N LEU A 17 -23.31 -40.83 34.60
CA LEU A 17 -22.27 -41.70 35.22
C LEU A 17 -21.43 -42.41 34.18
N SER A 18 -20.09 -42.31 34.40
CA SER A 18 -19.06 -43.32 34.11
C SER A 18 -18.68 -43.59 32.64
N LEU A 19 -17.47 -43.18 32.26
CA LEU A 19 -16.37 -44.14 32.05
C LEU A 19 -14.99 -43.42 32.07
N LEU A 20 -14.32 -43.57 33.20
CA LEU A 20 -12.85 -43.47 33.25
C LEU A 20 -12.30 -44.85 32.82
N ALA A 21 -11.66 -44.87 31.64
CA ALA A 21 -10.58 -45.80 31.29
C ALA A 21 -10.34 -45.73 29.78
N SER A 22 -9.31 -45.05 29.39
CA SER A 22 -8.44 -45.28 28.20
C SER A 22 -7.78 -43.97 27.73
N THR A 23 -6.97 -43.40 28.59
CA THR A 23 -6.00 -42.35 28.22
C THR A 23 -4.59 -42.79 28.49
N SER A 24 -4.08 -43.72 27.70
CA SER A 24 -2.64 -44.02 27.69
C SER A 24 -2.11 -44.63 26.39
N MET A 25 -2.84 -44.54 25.25
CA MET A 25 -2.33 -45.02 23.95
C MET A 25 -2.42 -44.02 22.77
N ALA A 26 -2.86 -42.80 22.99
CA ALA A 26 -3.00 -41.81 21.90
C ALA A 26 -1.87 -40.76 21.83
N LYS A 27 -0.88 -40.81 22.69
CA LYS A 27 0.26 -39.84 22.70
C LYS A 27 1.48 -40.21 21.89
N ALA A 28 1.52 -41.40 21.31
CA ALA A 28 2.68 -41.88 20.51
C ALA A 28 2.54 -41.61 19.00
N ASP A 29 1.33 -41.40 18.50
CA ASP A 29 1.08 -41.20 17.05
C ASP A 29 1.06 -39.72 16.60
N GLU A 30 0.72 -38.77 17.47
CA GLU A 30 0.72 -37.34 17.08
C GLU A 30 2.12 -36.73 16.86
N ASN A 31 3.15 -37.26 17.54
CA ASN A 31 4.54 -36.78 17.36
C ASN A 31 5.22 -37.29 16.07
N ASN A 32 4.65 -38.32 15.45
CA ASN A 32 5.24 -38.88 14.22
C ASN A 32 4.67 -38.21 12.96
N ASP A 33 3.46 -37.67 13.05
CA ASP A 33 2.81 -37.00 11.91
C ASP A 33 3.31 -35.55 11.76
N ALA A 34 3.53 -34.82 12.85
CA ALA A 34 4.11 -33.48 12.82
C ALA A 34 5.54 -33.46 12.29
N SER A 35 6.34 -34.49 12.57
CA SER A 35 7.71 -34.62 12.06
C SER A 35 7.75 -34.96 10.56
N GLN A 36 6.80 -35.72 10.07
CA GLN A 36 6.70 -36.05 8.63
C GLN A 36 6.16 -34.87 7.79
N VAL A 37 5.26 -34.06 8.33
CA VAL A 37 4.76 -32.85 7.67
C VAL A 37 5.87 -31.81 7.55
N GLN A 38 6.65 -31.57 8.60
CA GLN A 38 7.79 -30.63 8.53
C GLN A 38 8.87 -31.08 7.54
N THR A 39 9.16 -32.39 7.48
CA THR A 39 10.17 -32.89 6.54
C THR A 39 9.71 -32.79 5.08
N LYS A 40 8.44 -32.96 4.80
CA LYS A 40 7.86 -32.76 3.46
C LYS A 40 7.85 -31.29 3.05
N THR A 41 7.53 -30.38 3.96
CA THR A 41 7.52 -28.93 3.70
C THR A 41 8.92 -28.40 3.37
N VAL A 42 9.95 -28.85 4.09
CA VAL A 42 11.35 -28.44 3.82
C VAL A 42 11.85 -28.99 2.48
N ALA A 43 11.48 -30.23 2.13
CA ALA A 43 11.86 -30.83 0.84
C ALA A 43 11.20 -30.11 -0.34
N GLN A 44 9.92 -29.72 -0.24
CA GLN A 44 9.23 -28.93 -1.26
C GLN A 44 9.83 -27.53 -1.44
N GLN A 45 10.24 -26.87 -0.36
CA GLN A 45 10.91 -25.56 -0.45
C GLN A 45 12.28 -25.63 -1.14
N GLN A 46 13.03 -26.72 -0.97
CA GLN A 46 14.31 -26.90 -1.65
C GLN A 46 14.16 -27.18 -3.15
N ASP A 47 13.14 -27.92 -3.54
CA ASP A 47 12.85 -28.19 -4.96
C ASP A 47 12.34 -26.94 -5.71
N THR A 48 11.53 -26.10 -5.07
CA THR A 48 11.07 -24.83 -5.64
C THR A 48 12.23 -23.84 -5.83
N GLN A 49 13.21 -23.81 -4.93
CA GLN A 49 14.41 -22.98 -5.08
C GLN A 49 15.30 -23.45 -6.23
N LYS A 50 15.44 -24.77 -6.45
CA LYS A 50 16.18 -25.31 -7.57
C LYS A 50 15.49 -25.02 -8.91
N GLN A 51 14.18 -25.15 -8.98
CA GLN A 51 13.42 -24.88 -10.19
C GLN A 51 13.45 -23.40 -10.59
N ASN A 52 13.43 -22.47 -9.62
CA ASN A 52 13.60 -21.05 -9.87
C ASN A 52 15.01 -20.69 -10.36
N GLN A 53 16.05 -21.38 -9.93
CA GLN A 53 17.41 -21.17 -10.44
C GLN A 53 17.59 -21.68 -11.87
N VAL A 54 16.97 -22.80 -12.22
CA VAL A 54 16.98 -23.33 -13.60
C VAL A 54 16.23 -22.40 -14.56
N ASN A 55 15.06 -21.92 -14.19
CA ASN A 55 14.29 -20.96 -15.02
C ASN A 55 15.00 -19.62 -15.21
N THR A 56 15.78 -19.16 -14.24
CA THR A 56 16.57 -17.92 -14.37
C THR A 56 17.76 -18.12 -15.32
N GLN A 57 18.37 -19.32 -15.35
CA GLN A 57 19.44 -19.62 -16.29
C GLN A 57 18.94 -19.81 -17.73
N GLU A 58 17.78 -20.43 -17.95
CA GLU A 58 17.17 -20.56 -19.27
C GLU A 58 16.71 -19.20 -19.85
N GLN A 59 16.19 -18.29 -19.03
CA GLN A 59 15.86 -16.93 -19.49
C GLN A 59 17.11 -16.12 -19.86
N THR A 60 18.23 -16.33 -19.19
CA THR A 60 19.49 -15.63 -19.50
C THR A 60 20.14 -16.18 -20.78
N GLN A 61 19.98 -17.48 -21.09
CA GLN A 61 20.47 -18.07 -22.34
C GLN A 61 19.63 -17.66 -23.55
N ASN A 62 18.29 -17.62 -23.42
CA ASN A 62 17.42 -17.18 -24.52
C ASN A 62 17.56 -15.69 -24.90
N THR A 63 18.01 -14.84 -23.97
CA THR A 63 18.30 -13.41 -24.28
C THR A 63 19.65 -13.21 -24.95
N THR A 64 20.56 -14.17 -24.90
CA THR A 64 21.88 -14.07 -25.54
C THR A 64 21.88 -14.62 -26.96
N GLU A 65 21.00 -15.56 -27.31
CA GLU A 65 20.91 -16.13 -28.66
C GLU A 65 20.09 -15.28 -29.67
N THR A 66 19.32 -14.29 -29.20
CA THR A 66 18.51 -13.44 -30.10
C THR A 66 19.21 -12.17 -30.56
N LYS A 67 20.51 -11.97 -30.27
CA LYS A 67 21.26 -10.76 -30.63
C LYS A 67 22.31 -10.92 -31.74
N GLU A 68 22.41 -12.07 -32.40
CA GLU A 68 23.40 -12.32 -33.44
C GLU A 68 22.84 -12.61 -34.86
N GLN A 69 21.66 -12.13 -35.21
CA GLN A 69 21.22 -12.16 -36.62
C GLN A 69 20.37 -10.94 -36.93
N ASP A 70 21.00 -9.86 -37.36
CA ASP A 70 20.56 -9.01 -38.47
C ASP A 70 21.56 -7.83 -38.64
N SER A 71 22.39 -7.94 -39.68
CA SER A 71 23.02 -6.82 -40.32
C SER A 71 22.58 -6.80 -41.78
N PRO A 72 22.09 -5.70 -42.33
CA PRO A 72 21.61 -5.63 -43.71
C PRO A 72 22.70 -5.28 -44.68
N GLN A 73 22.85 -6.07 -45.72
CA GLN A 73 23.56 -5.71 -46.95
C GLN A 73 22.69 -4.80 -47.82
N SER A 74 23.34 -3.71 -48.22
CA SER A 74 22.88 -2.77 -49.25
C SER A 74 22.92 -3.39 -50.64
N GLN A 75 21.88 -3.19 -51.46
CA GLN A 75 22.05 -3.03 -52.92
C GLN A 75 20.93 -2.16 -53.53
N SER A 76 21.39 -1.23 -54.32
CA SER A 76 20.72 -0.24 -55.15
C SER A 76 20.04 -0.80 -56.38
N SER A 77 18.92 -0.20 -56.84
CA SER A 77 18.64 0.16 -58.27
C SER A 77 17.26 0.82 -58.39
N THR A 78 17.22 2.09 -58.68
CA THR A 78 16.87 2.85 -59.88
C THR A 78 15.47 2.63 -60.51
N ASN A 79 14.85 3.84 -60.70
CA ASN A 79 13.91 4.23 -61.78
C ASN A 79 12.46 3.81 -61.69
N GLU A 80 11.43 4.56 -62.01
CA GLU A 80 11.24 5.84 -62.77
C GLU A 80 9.79 6.33 -62.53
N GLN A 81 9.61 7.68 -62.49
CA GLN A 81 8.67 8.57 -63.19
C GLN A 81 7.14 8.19 -63.25
N SER A 82 6.25 9.03 -62.89
CA SER A 82 5.76 10.25 -63.56
C SER A 82 4.52 10.80 -62.85
N SER A 83 4.53 12.09 -62.52
CA SER A 83 3.73 13.21 -63.08
C SER A 83 2.19 13.13 -62.87
N VAL A 84 1.47 14.16 -62.52
CA VAL A 84 1.32 15.56 -62.89
C VAL A 84 0.30 16.25 -61.92
N ALA A 85 0.63 17.45 -61.44
CA ALA A 85 -0.06 18.73 -61.41
C ALA A 85 -1.57 18.73 -60.96
N SER A 86 -2.12 19.77 -60.31
CA SER A 86 -1.87 21.20 -60.24
C SER A 86 -2.73 21.84 -59.14
N GLN A 87 -2.20 22.93 -58.55
CA GLN A 87 -2.74 24.29 -58.32
C GLN A 87 -4.07 24.42 -57.58
N ASP A 88 -4.34 25.38 -56.74
CA ASP A 88 -3.86 26.73 -56.39
C ASP A 88 -4.53 27.14 -55.07
N ASP A 89 -3.83 27.84 -54.25
CA ASP A 89 -3.64 29.26 -53.96
C ASP A 89 -4.57 29.77 -52.82
N THR A 90 -4.10 30.38 -51.84
CA THR A 90 -3.90 31.72 -51.38
C THR A 90 -3.69 31.86 -49.86
N THR A 91 -2.46 32.27 -49.57
CA THR A 91 -1.95 33.18 -48.55
C THR A 91 -2.94 33.94 -47.68
N LYS A 92 -2.66 33.97 -46.34
CA LYS A 92 -2.35 35.24 -45.63
C LYS A 92 -1.76 34.99 -44.24
N GLU A 93 -0.50 35.39 -44.13
CA GLU A 93 0.18 35.78 -42.90
C GLU A 93 -0.53 36.90 -42.17
N LEU A 94 -0.34 36.94 -40.84
CA LEU A 94 0.05 38.13 -40.09
C LEU A 94 0.31 37.76 -38.60
N GLU A 95 1.53 37.73 -38.23
CA GLU A 95 2.08 38.08 -36.91
C GLU A 95 2.60 39.53 -37.02
N PRO A 96 3.19 40.19 -35.97
CA PRO A 96 2.87 40.24 -34.52
C PRO A 96 2.63 41.67 -34.02
N ASN A 97 2.27 41.90 -32.75
CA ASN A 97 2.68 43.17 -32.14
C ASN A 97 2.77 43.10 -30.60
N ALA A 98 3.98 43.41 -30.16
CA ALA A 98 4.36 43.74 -28.81
C ALA A 98 4.24 45.26 -28.56
N SER A 99 3.90 45.68 -27.34
CA SER A 99 4.28 46.94 -26.66
C SER A 99 3.72 46.89 -25.24
N GLN A 100 4.55 46.79 -24.21
CA GLN A 100 5.37 47.76 -23.47
C GLN A 100 4.57 48.93 -22.85
N THR A 101 4.71 48.94 -21.48
CA THR A 101 5.12 50.04 -20.59
C THR A 101 4.00 51.07 -20.18
N GLN A 102 3.76 51.23 -18.91
CA GLN A 102 4.33 52.24 -18.01
C GLN A 102 3.64 52.33 -16.63
N THR A 103 4.46 52.31 -15.62
CA THR A 103 4.56 52.94 -14.31
C THR A 103 3.79 54.23 -14.06
N GLN A 104 3.27 54.36 -12.81
CA GLN A 104 3.32 55.52 -11.88
C GLN A 104 2.55 55.18 -10.63
N ASP A 105 3.10 55.03 -9.47
CA ASP A 105 3.77 55.85 -8.44
C ASP A 105 2.88 56.91 -7.78
N THR A 106 3.06 57.02 -6.46
CA THR A 106 2.63 57.97 -5.45
C THR A 106 1.41 57.54 -4.60
N THR A 107 1.37 57.57 -3.24
CA THR A 107 2.12 58.37 -2.27
C THR A 107 1.85 57.85 -0.85
N LYS A 108 2.89 57.87 -0.01
CA LYS A 108 3.00 57.92 1.45
C LYS A 108 1.74 58.31 2.26
N ASN A 109 1.54 57.59 3.41
CA ASN A 109 1.51 58.31 4.67
C ASN A 109 1.92 57.45 5.86
N GLN A 110 2.85 58.04 6.64
CA GLN A 110 3.37 57.57 7.93
C GLN A 110 2.38 57.96 9.04
N THR A 111 2.28 57.14 10.08
CA THR A 111 2.29 57.63 11.50
C THR A 111 2.67 56.50 12.45
N GLN A 112 3.76 56.66 13.12
CA GLN A 112 4.16 56.11 14.43
C GLN A 112 4.11 57.30 15.44
N PRO A 113 4.39 57.13 16.75
CA PRO A 113 4.19 56.07 17.76
C PRO A 113 3.49 56.60 19.04
N THR A 114 3.18 55.76 20.01
CA THR A 114 3.17 56.17 21.41
C THR A 114 3.61 55.03 22.33
N GLU A 115 4.72 55.24 22.98
CA GLU A 115 5.22 54.56 24.18
C GLU A 115 4.31 54.77 25.38
N HIS A 116 4.22 53.78 26.27
CA HIS A 116 4.17 54.01 27.70
C HIS A 116 4.89 52.90 28.48
N THR A 117 5.99 53.33 29.09
CA THR A 117 6.77 52.72 30.14
C THR A 117 6.01 52.61 31.46
N ASN A 118 6.34 51.55 32.25
CA ASN A 118 6.76 51.56 33.68
C ASN A 118 6.88 50.11 34.15
N ASN A 119 8.02 49.57 34.42
CA ASN A 119 8.92 49.64 35.60
C ASN A 119 8.28 49.18 36.92
N GLU A 120 8.78 48.04 37.45
CA GLU A 120 9.40 47.88 38.79
C GLU A 120 9.71 46.41 39.07
N ASN A 121 10.90 46.02 39.06
CA ASN A 121 11.90 45.64 40.06
C ASN A 121 11.38 44.80 41.27
N THR A 122 11.90 43.55 41.42
CA THR A 122 12.52 43.08 42.68
C THR A 122 13.30 41.76 42.55
N THR A 123 14.59 41.89 42.78
CA THR A 123 15.56 41.08 43.58
C THR A 123 15.61 39.54 43.44
N SER A 124 16.72 39.14 42.84
CA SER A 124 17.81 38.28 43.36
C SER A 124 17.50 37.17 44.36
N SER A 125 17.78 35.95 43.97
CA SER A 125 18.59 35.02 44.79
C SER A 125 19.22 33.95 43.91
N ALA A 126 20.52 34.01 43.78
CA ALA A 126 21.36 32.96 43.23
C ALA A 126 21.31 31.70 44.10
N LYS A 127 21.08 30.55 43.49
CA LYS A 127 21.41 29.27 44.11
C LYS A 127 22.08 28.39 43.05
N THR A 128 23.37 28.27 43.20
CA THR A 128 24.25 27.29 42.59
C THR A 128 23.75 25.90 42.91
N VAL A 129 23.42 25.13 41.90
CA VAL A 129 23.24 23.66 42.02
C VAL A 129 23.94 22.98 40.86
N ASN A 130 24.72 21.99 41.24
CA ASN A 130 25.66 21.20 40.47
C ASN A 130 25.10 20.58 39.22
N GLU A 131 25.92 20.60 38.16
CA GLU A 131 25.84 19.75 36.99
C GLU A 131 25.98 18.27 37.36
N ALA A 132 24.95 17.50 37.09
CA ALA A 132 24.95 16.12 36.71
C ALA A 132 23.50 15.76 36.30
N ASP A 133 23.07 16.22 35.15
CA ASP A 133 21.89 15.67 34.50
C ASP A 133 22.33 14.87 33.28
N ASP A 134 22.35 13.57 33.52
CA ASP A 134 22.19 12.51 32.53
C ASP A 134 20.90 12.83 31.69
N LYS A 135 21.09 13.53 30.60
CA LYS A 135 20.05 13.64 29.58
C LYS A 135 20.00 12.30 28.81
N SER A 136 19.40 11.29 29.43
CA SER A 136 18.67 10.27 28.70
C SER A 136 17.62 11.03 27.88
N ALA A 137 17.94 11.29 26.62
CA ALA A 137 16.96 11.72 25.66
C ALA A 137 15.93 10.59 25.58
N ASP A 138 14.79 10.79 26.19
CA ASP A 138 13.60 9.97 26.05
C ASP A 138 13.17 10.12 24.57
N THR A 139 13.81 9.33 23.70
CA THR A 139 13.41 9.21 22.30
C THR A 139 12.06 8.53 22.33
N LYS A 140 11.00 9.34 22.26
CA LYS A 140 9.63 8.87 22.17
C LYS A 140 9.57 7.89 21.01
N GLU A 141 9.48 6.61 21.33
CA GLU A 141 9.42 5.55 20.33
C GLU A 141 8.18 5.82 19.46
N ILE A 142 8.41 6.03 18.16
CA ILE A 142 7.33 6.30 17.21
C ILE A 142 6.69 4.95 16.90
N HIS A 143 5.43 4.79 17.29
CA HIS A 143 4.63 3.60 17.02
C HIS A 143 3.73 3.83 15.82
N ASN A 144 3.31 2.74 15.16
CA ASN A 144 2.23 2.77 14.17
C ASN A 144 0.95 3.37 14.77
N LEU A 145 0.14 4.03 13.94
CA LEU A 145 -1.08 4.71 14.40
C LEU A 145 -2.08 3.74 15.07
N ASN A 146 -2.10 2.47 14.66
CA ASN A 146 -2.91 1.41 15.27
C ASN A 146 -2.31 0.84 16.58
N GLY A 147 -1.21 1.41 17.08
CA GLY A 147 -0.55 1.01 18.32
C GLY A 147 0.31 -0.25 18.22
N GLU A 148 0.43 -0.88 17.07
CA GLU A 148 1.31 -2.03 16.87
C GLU A 148 2.77 -1.58 16.69
N LYS A 149 3.71 -2.34 17.25
CA LYS A 149 5.14 -2.11 17.03
C LYS A 149 5.53 -2.36 15.58
N TYR A 150 4.98 -3.40 14.97
CA TYR A 150 5.22 -3.79 13.59
C TYR A 150 3.89 -4.01 12.87
N ALA A 151 3.62 -3.22 11.83
CA ALA A 151 2.43 -3.36 11.02
C ALA A 151 2.61 -4.46 9.95
N THR A 152 1.71 -5.44 9.93
CA THR A 152 1.62 -6.43 8.85
C THR A 152 0.68 -5.90 7.78
N ILE A 153 1.23 -5.40 6.67
CA ILE A 153 0.45 -4.80 5.59
C ILE A 153 0.30 -5.85 4.49
N ALA A 154 -0.91 -6.40 4.34
CA ALA A 154 -1.21 -7.46 3.39
C ALA A 154 -1.33 -6.87 1.97
N HIS A 155 -0.25 -6.90 1.21
CA HIS A 155 -0.09 -6.33 -0.11
C HIS A 155 -1.09 -6.93 -1.11
N ARG A 156 -2.11 -6.14 -1.48
CA ARG A 156 -3.24 -6.55 -2.33
C ARG A 156 -4.06 -7.70 -1.73
N GLY A 157 -4.12 -7.76 -0.40
CA GLY A 157 -4.61 -8.91 0.35
C GLY A 157 -3.53 -9.98 0.55
N ALA A 158 -3.92 -11.23 0.82
CA ALA A 158 -3.01 -12.38 0.90
C ALA A 158 -2.62 -12.85 -0.52
N SER A 159 -2.03 -11.96 -1.33
CA SER A 159 -1.83 -12.15 -2.78
C SER A 159 -0.82 -13.25 -3.15
N GLY A 160 -0.03 -13.74 -2.20
CA GLY A 160 0.78 -14.93 -2.38
C GLY A 160 -0.01 -16.24 -2.39
N TYR A 161 -1.28 -16.21 -1.94
CA TYR A 161 -2.13 -17.39 -1.76
C TYR A 161 -3.47 -17.31 -2.49
N ALA A 162 -3.91 -16.12 -2.89
CA ALA A 162 -5.21 -15.88 -3.50
C ALA A 162 -5.13 -14.73 -4.52
N PRO A 163 -6.09 -14.62 -5.47
CA PRO A 163 -6.04 -13.59 -6.50
C PRO A 163 -6.00 -12.19 -5.92
N GLU A 164 -4.95 -11.42 -6.24
CA GLU A 164 -4.75 -10.06 -5.74
C GLU A 164 -5.99 -9.18 -5.98
N HIS A 165 -6.26 -8.26 -5.05
CA HIS A 165 -7.35 -7.31 -5.11
C HIS A 165 -8.74 -7.92 -5.33
N THR A 166 -8.95 -9.12 -4.79
CA THR A 166 -10.25 -9.79 -4.77
C THR A 166 -10.69 -10.08 -3.34
N PHE A 167 -11.98 -10.33 -3.14
CA PHE A 167 -12.47 -10.73 -1.82
C PHE A 167 -11.81 -11.99 -1.27
N PRO A 168 -11.54 -13.05 -2.04
CA PRO A 168 -10.76 -14.18 -1.53
C PRO A 168 -9.42 -13.79 -0.91
N ALA A 169 -8.65 -12.89 -1.54
CA ALA A 169 -7.37 -12.43 -1.00
C ALA A 169 -7.55 -11.55 0.25
N TYR A 170 -8.55 -10.68 0.25
CA TYR A 170 -8.85 -9.82 1.39
C TYR A 170 -9.43 -10.60 2.58
N ASP A 171 -10.36 -11.54 2.34
CA ASP A 171 -10.90 -12.41 3.39
C ASP A 171 -9.78 -13.22 4.06
N LYS A 172 -8.89 -13.79 3.25
CA LYS A 172 -7.74 -14.54 3.77
C LYS A 172 -6.82 -13.66 4.61
N SER A 173 -6.47 -12.45 4.13
CA SER A 173 -5.58 -11.57 4.88
C SER A 173 -6.20 -11.02 6.16
N HIS A 174 -7.47 -10.61 6.12
CA HIS A 174 -8.15 -9.97 7.24
C HIS A 174 -8.76 -10.99 8.22
N ASN A 175 -9.59 -11.93 7.73
CA ASN A 175 -10.36 -12.83 8.59
C ASN A 175 -9.56 -14.05 9.05
N GLU A 176 -8.67 -14.61 8.20
CA GLU A 176 -7.93 -15.83 8.52
C GLU A 176 -6.57 -15.52 9.16
N ILE A 177 -5.78 -14.63 8.53
CA ILE A 177 -4.42 -14.29 8.97
C ILE A 177 -4.46 -13.20 10.06
N GLY A 178 -5.40 -12.26 9.97
CA GLY A 178 -5.50 -11.11 10.87
C GLY A 178 -4.36 -10.13 10.64
N ALA A 179 -4.09 -9.76 9.38
CA ALA A 179 -3.14 -8.72 9.02
C ALA A 179 -3.57 -7.37 9.61
N SER A 180 -2.61 -6.51 9.91
CA SER A 180 -2.85 -5.18 10.49
C SER A 180 -3.63 -4.27 9.54
N TYR A 181 -3.36 -4.37 8.24
CA TYR A 181 -3.98 -3.55 7.19
C TYR A 181 -4.37 -4.38 5.98
N ILE A 182 -5.52 -4.05 5.39
CA ILE A 182 -5.92 -4.42 4.03
C ILE A 182 -5.31 -3.37 3.10
N GLU A 183 -4.39 -3.77 2.24
CA GLU A 183 -3.81 -2.84 1.27
C GLU A 183 -4.58 -2.89 -0.05
N ILE A 184 -4.80 -1.70 -0.65
CA ILE A 184 -5.68 -1.49 -1.80
C ILE A 184 -5.05 -0.49 -2.76
N ASP A 185 -4.73 -0.94 -3.98
CA ASP A 185 -4.38 -0.06 -5.10
C ASP A 185 -5.65 0.41 -5.81
N LEU A 186 -5.81 1.71 -6.02
CA LEU A 186 -6.99 2.26 -6.69
C LEU A 186 -6.71 2.66 -8.14
N GLN A 187 -7.60 2.22 -9.02
CA GLN A 187 -7.79 2.74 -10.37
C GLN A 187 -9.22 3.28 -10.49
N MET A 188 -9.53 4.00 -11.57
CA MET A 188 -10.86 4.55 -11.77
C MET A 188 -11.48 4.10 -13.10
N THR A 189 -12.73 3.64 -13.07
CA THR A 189 -13.48 3.24 -14.25
C THR A 189 -13.90 4.43 -15.08
N LYS A 190 -14.34 4.19 -16.33
CA LYS A 190 -14.89 5.19 -17.26
C LYS A 190 -16.04 6.02 -16.67
N ASP A 191 -16.87 5.40 -15.84
CA ASP A 191 -17.98 6.05 -15.12
C ASP A 191 -17.59 6.52 -13.72
N GLY A 192 -16.27 6.69 -13.48
CA GLY A 192 -15.71 7.35 -12.30
C GLY A 192 -15.87 6.58 -10.99
N LYS A 193 -15.83 5.24 -11.01
CA LYS A 193 -15.88 4.42 -9.81
C LYS A 193 -14.47 3.96 -9.42
N LEU A 194 -14.12 4.13 -8.16
CA LEU A 194 -12.86 3.64 -7.61
C LEU A 194 -12.92 2.12 -7.46
N VAL A 195 -11.97 1.41 -8.05
CA VAL A 195 -11.87 -0.04 -8.07
C VAL A 195 -10.49 -0.51 -7.63
N ALA A 196 -10.43 -1.66 -6.98
CA ALA A 196 -9.16 -2.26 -6.56
C ALA A 196 -8.48 -2.94 -7.75
N MET A 197 -7.40 -2.34 -8.24
CA MET A 197 -6.61 -2.84 -9.36
C MET A 197 -5.23 -2.18 -9.33
N HIS A 198 -4.17 -2.98 -9.45
CA HIS A 198 -2.82 -2.43 -9.47
C HIS A 198 -2.45 -1.79 -10.80
N ASP A 199 -2.65 -2.51 -11.91
CA ASP A 199 -2.25 -2.06 -13.24
C ASP A 199 -3.30 -1.13 -13.84
N GLU A 200 -2.90 -0.23 -14.71
CA GLU A 200 -3.83 0.60 -15.51
C GLU A 200 -4.64 -0.24 -16.50
N THR A 201 -4.26 -1.50 -16.74
CA THR A 201 -4.95 -2.43 -17.62
C THR A 201 -5.44 -3.65 -16.86
N VAL A 202 -6.51 -4.28 -17.37
CA VAL A 202 -7.11 -5.48 -16.77
C VAL A 202 -6.43 -6.77 -17.19
N ASP A 203 -5.45 -6.71 -18.08
CA ASP A 203 -4.89 -7.85 -18.83
C ASP A 203 -4.21 -8.88 -17.94
N ARG A 204 -3.44 -8.45 -16.94
CA ARG A 204 -2.62 -9.36 -16.12
C ARG A 204 -3.46 -10.22 -15.18
N THR A 205 -4.48 -9.63 -14.57
CA THR A 205 -5.24 -10.27 -13.48
C THR A 205 -6.63 -10.73 -13.86
N THR A 206 -7.15 -10.33 -15.05
CA THR A 206 -8.49 -10.73 -15.49
C THR A 206 -8.49 -11.41 -16.84
N ASN A 207 -9.64 -11.97 -17.25
CA ASN A 207 -9.86 -12.51 -18.59
C ASN A 207 -10.22 -11.42 -19.63
N GLY A 208 -10.17 -10.12 -19.27
CA GLY A 208 -10.36 -8.99 -20.17
C GLY A 208 -9.05 -8.46 -20.73
N THR A 209 -9.14 -7.44 -21.60
CA THR A 209 -8.00 -6.73 -22.19
C THR A 209 -8.26 -5.23 -22.27
N GLY A 210 -7.20 -4.42 -22.09
CA GLY A 210 -7.26 -2.97 -22.22
C GLY A 210 -7.33 -2.22 -20.88
N ARG A 211 -7.50 -0.91 -20.97
CA ARG A 211 -7.39 -0.02 -19.82
C ARG A 211 -8.63 -0.05 -18.93
N VAL A 212 -8.44 0.10 -17.63
CA VAL A 212 -9.53 0.18 -16.62
C VAL A 212 -10.50 1.32 -16.94
N ASP A 213 -9.97 2.49 -17.34
CA ASP A 213 -10.77 3.67 -17.69
C ASP A 213 -11.56 3.55 -19.00
N SER A 214 -11.35 2.47 -19.76
CA SER A 214 -12.19 2.16 -20.92
C SER A 214 -13.45 1.37 -20.57
N TYR A 215 -13.51 0.79 -19.37
CA TYR A 215 -14.64 0.01 -18.85
C TYR A 215 -15.53 0.85 -17.93
N THR A 216 -16.84 0.76 -18.10
CA THR A 216 -17.78 1.12 -17.03
C THR A 216 -17.68 0.05 -15.92
N LEU A 217 -18.09 0.40 -14.68
CA LEU A 217 -18.13 -0.58 -13.59
C LEU A 217 -18.95 -1.82 -13.97
N LYS A 218 -20.07 -1.62 -14.66
CA LYS A 218 -20.96 -2.72 -15.11
C LYS A 218 -20.23 -3.69 -16.06
N GLU A 219 -19.35 -3.17 -16.91
CA GLU A 219 -18.55 -3.99 -17.85
C GLU A 219 -17.42 -4.67 -17.11
N LEU A 220 -16.68 -3.93 -16.25
CA LEU A 220 -15.58 -4.47 -15.44
C LEU A 220 -16.04 -5.63 -14.55
N LYS A 221 -17.25 -5.53 -13.96
CA LYS A 221 -17.83 -6.60 -13.12
C LYS A 221 -18.17 -7.89 -13.87
N LYS A 222 -18.16 -7.90 -15.19
CA LYS A 222 -18.33 -9.16 -15.98
C LYS A 222 -17.03 -9.96 -16.05
N LEU A 223 -15.89 -9.32 -15.90
CA LEU A 223 -14.59 -9.97 -15.99
C LEU A 223 -14.40 -10.97 -14.84
N ASP A 224 -13.58 -11.96 -15.11
CA ASP A 224 -13.10 -12.95 -14.14
C ASP A 224 -11.69 -12.55 -13.69
N ALA A 225 -11.54 -12.19 -12.44
CA ALA A 225 -10.28 -11.78 -11.81
C ALA A 225 -9.64 -12.89 -10.94
N GLY A 226 -10.11 -14.12 -11.05
CA GLY A 226 -9.60 -15.24 -10.25
C GLY A 226 -8.99 -16.38 -11.05
N SER A 227 -9.56 -16.71 -12.21
CA SER A 227 -9.11 -17.88 -13.00
C SER A 227 -7.64 -17.78 -13.42
N LYS A 228 -7.14 -16.58 -13.78
CA LYS A 228 -5.72 -16.40 -14.13
C LYS A 228 -4.76 -16.70 -12.98
N PHE A 229 -5.16 -16.38 -11.75
CA PHE A 229 -4.37 -16.75 -10.58
C PHE A 229 -4.21 -18.26 -10.47
N ASN A 230 -5.29 -19.03 -10.65
CA ASN A 230 -5.27 -20.49 -10.62
C ASN A 230 -4.35 -21.08 -11.70
N GLU A 231 -4.33 -20.50 -12.89
CA GLU A 231 -3.46 -20.93 -13.99
C GLU A 231 -1.97 -20.65 -13.68
N GLN A 232 -1.68 -19.51 -13.07
CA GLN A 232 -0.32 -19.05 -12.76
C GLN A 232 0.23 -19.64 -11.46
N ASN A 233 -0.64 -20.07 -10.53
CA ASN A 233 -0.30 -20.55 -9.21
C ASN A 233 -1.02 -21.89 -8.91
N PRO A 234 -0.68 -22.98 -9.60
CA PRO A 234 -1.39 -24.24 -9.49
C PRO A 234 -1.37 -24.84 -8.07
N ASP A 235 -0.33 -24.56 -7.28
CA ASP A 235 -0.20 -25.04 -5.90
C ASP A 235 -1.18 -24.33 -4.92
N TYR A 236 -1.71 -23.18 -5.29
CA TYR A 236 -2.68 -22.38 -4.53
C TYR A 236 -4.01 -22.22 -5.26
N ALA A 237 -4.20 -22.96 -6.36
CA ALA A 237 -5.42 -22.89 -7.13
C ALA A 237 -6.62 -23.41 -6.36
N ASP A 238 -7.73 -22.64 -6.40
CA ASP A 238 -9.00 -23.02 -5.79
C ASP A 238 -10.15 -22.76 -6.77
N GLU A 239 -11.08 -23.71 -6.88
CA GLU A 239 -12.32 -23.55 -7.68
C GLU A 239 -13.14 -22.35 -7.23
N ALA A 240 -13.10 -22.01 -5.94
CA ALA A 240 -13.79 -20.84 -5.36
C ALA A 240 -13.25 -19.49 -5.89
N TYR A 241 -12.06 -19.46 -6.47
CA TYR A 241 -11.49 -18.24 -7.05
C TYR A 241 -12.04 -17.94 -8.44
N LYS A 242 -12.51 -18.99 -9.18
CA LYS A 242 -13.08 -18.81 -10.51
C LYS A 242 -14.26 -17.86 -10.49
N GLY A 243 -14.22 -16.87 -11.39
CA GLY A 243 -15.27 -15.88 -11.51
C GLY A 243 -15.22 -14.79 -10.43
N ALA A 244 -14.17 -14.73 -9.58
CA ALA A 244 -13.95 -13.63 -8.66
C ALA A 244 -14.00 -12.27 -9.39
N LYS A 245 -14.52 -11.24 -8.73
CA LYS A 245 -14.76 -9.93 -9.34
C LYS A 245 -13.84 -8.88 -8.77
N VAL A 246 -13.46 -7.92 -9.62
CA VAL A 246 -12.79 -6.70 -9.19
C VAL A 246 -13.75 -5.92 -8.27
N PRO A 247 -13.45 -5.71 -6.99
CA PRO A 247 -14.31 -4.95 -6.08
C PRO A 247 -14.13 -3.44 -6.26
N THR A 248 -15.16 -2.67 -5.91
CA THR A 248 -15.00 -1.23 -5.68
C THR A 248 -14.52 -0.96 -4.27
N LEU A 249 -13.95 0.23 -4.03
CA LEU A 249 -13.59 0.66 -2.67
C LEU A 249 -14.80 0.65 -1.73
N ASP A 250 -15.97 1.16 -2.18
CA ASP A 250 -17.22 1.07 -1.43
C ASP A 250 -17.53 -0.37 -0.99
N GLN A 251 -17.41 -1.34 -1.90
CA GLN A 251 -17.72 -2.75 -1.59
C GLN A 251 -16.73 -3.37 -0.59
N ILE A 252 -15.46 -2.95 -0.64
CA ILE A 252 -14.45 -3.40 0.31
C ILE A 252 -14.79 -2.86 1.70
N ILE A 253 -15.07 -1.56 1.82
CA ILE A 253 -15.41 -0.96 3.11
C ILE A 253 -16.77 -1.47 3.62
N ASP A 254 -17.77 -1.67 2.75
CA ASP A 254 -19.05 -2.27 3.12
C ASP A 254 -18.88 -3.68 3.72
N ARG A 255 -17.88 -4.45 3.23
CA ARG A 255 -17.64 -5.83 3.68
C ARG A 255 -16.93 -5.91 5.03
N TYR A 256 -15.88 -5.11 5.22
CA TYR A 256 -15.00 -5.20 6.40
C TYR A 256 -15.33 -4.16 7.47
N GLY A 257 -16.08 -3.12 7.10
CA GLY A 257 -16.57 -2.08 8.02
C GLY A 257 -15.53 -1.06 8.44
N ALA A 258 -15.95 -0.11 9.24
CA ALA A 258 -15.10 0.99 9.72
C ALA A 258 -14.09 0.58 10.80
N ASN A 259 -14.16 -0.66 11.30
CA ASN A 259 -13.21 -1.17 12.30
C ASN A 259 -12.03 -1.93 11.67
N ALA A 260 -12.04 -2.17 10.36
CA ALA A 260 -10.88 -2.67 9.64
C ALA A 260 -9.92 -1.51 9.34
N ASN A 261 -8.63 -1.82 9.19
CA ASN A 261 -7.63 -0.84 8.81
C ASN A 261 -7.32 -0.97 7.33
N TYR A 262 -7.29 0.15 6.62
CA TYR A 262 -7.10 0.25 5.19
C TYR A 262 -5.83 1.02 4.86
N TYR A 263 -4.99 0.49 3.99
CA TYR A 263 -3.82 1.16 3.43
C TYR A 263 -4.05 1.35 1.94
N ILE A 264 -4.35 2.58 1.50
CA ILE A 264 -4.95 2.84 0.19
C ILE A 264 -3.98 3.62 -0.69
N GLU A 265 -3.64 3.07 -1.87
CA GLU A 265 -2.81 3.76 -2.84
C GLU A 265 -3.63 4.45 -3.91
N THR A 266 -3.35 5.75 -4.16
CA THR A 266 -3.77 6.45 -5.37
C THR A 266 -2.80 6.08 -6.50
N LYS A 267 -3.19 5.10 -7.34
CA LYS A 267 -2.39 4.68 -8.49
C LYS A 267 -2.59 5.61 -9.66
N SER A 268 -1.49 5.96 -10.34
CA SER A 268 -1.55 6.76 -11.57
C SER A 268 -2.50 7.97 -11.48
N PRO A 269 -2.43 8.83 -10.42
CA PRO A 269 -3.39 9.88 -10.16
C PRO A 269 -3.47 10.90 -11.31
N ASP A 270 -2.40 11.08 -12.07
CA ASP A 270 -2.34 11.95 -13.25
C ASP A 270 -3.23 11.44 -14.39
N VAL A 271 -3.51 10.14 -14.44
CA VAL A 271 -4.42 9.51 -15.41
C VAL A 271 -5.88 9.72 -15.00
N TYR A 272 -6.15 9.88 -13.71
CA TYR A 272 -7.49 9.94 -13.15
C TYR A 272 -7.77 11.26 -12.40
N PRO A 273 -7.97 12.38 -13.11
CA PRO A 273 -8.28 13.64 -12.47
C PRO A 273 -9.50 13.52 -11.53
N GLY A 274 -9.35 13.99 -10.29
CA GLY A 274 -10.39 13.92 -9.26
C GLY A 274 -10.43 12.60 -8.47
N MET A 275 -9.41 11.75 -8.61
CA MET A 275 -9.30 10.50 -7.82
C MET A 275 -9.23 10.78 -6.33
N GLU A 276 -8.46 11.77 -5.91
CA GLU A 276 -8.24 12.11 -4.51
C GLU A 276 -9.53 12.62 -3.85
N GLU A 277 -10.28 13.49 -4.53
CA GLU A 277 -11.56 13.97 -4.05
C GLU A 277 -12.56 12.84 -3.90
N LYS A 278 -12.62 11.91 -4.88
CA LYS A 278 -13.49 10.73 -4.81
C LYS A 278 -13.10 9.77 -3.71
N LEU A 279 -11.80 9.63 -3.44
CA LEU A 279 -11.32 8.83 -2.32
C LEU A 279 -11.82 9.43 -1.01
N LEU A 280 -11.64 10.74 -0.79
CA LEU A 280 -12.12 11.41 0.41
C LEU A 280 -13.65 11.33 0.54
N ASP A 281 -14.41 11.55 -0.54
CA ASP A 281 -15.88 11.42 -0.54
C ASP A 281 -16.31 9.99 -0.13
N THR A 282 -15.59 8.97 -0.61
CA THR A 282 -15.88 7.57 -0.24
C THR A 282 -15.57 7.29 1.22
N LEU A 283 -14.41 7.76 1.71
CA LEU A 283 -14.01 7.59 3.11
C LEU A 283 -14.97 8.32 4.07
N ASP A 284 -15.37 9.55 3.74
CA ASP A 284 -16.33 10.32 4.53
C ASP A 284 -17.70 9.63 4.61
N LYS A 285 -18.22 9.18 3.48
CA LYS A 285 -19.47 8.39 3.40
C LYS A 285 -19.48 7.19 4.35
N HIS A 286 -18.32 6.57 4.57
CA HIS A 286 -18.15 5.39 5.44
C HIS A 286 -17.67 5.75 6.86
N ASN A 287 -17.66 7.02 7.26
CA ASN A 287 -17.20 7.53 8.56
C ASN A 287 -15.72 7.20 8.88
N LEU A 288 -14.89 7.07 7.86
CA LEU A 288 -13.45 6.79 7.99
C LEU A 288 -12.59 8.07 8.06
N LEU A 289 -13.20 9.27 7.95
CA LEU A 289 -12.52 10.57 8.15
C LEU A 289 -12.82 11.20 9.50
N THR A 290 -13.42 10.46 10.43
CA THR A 290 -13.58 10.93 11.82
C THR A 290 -12.24 11.00 12.52
N ASN A 291 -12.08 11.93 13.49
CA ASN A 291 -10.84 12.03 14.27
C ASN A 291 -10.48 10.70 14.95
N ASP A 292 -11.47 9.92 15.39
CA ASP A 292 -11.25 8.62 16.01
C ASP A 292 -10.65 7.63 14.98
N ALA A 293 -11.23 7.54 13.79
CA ALA A 293 -10.73 6.66 12.74
C ALA A 293 -9.32 7.02 12.27
N LEU A 294 -9.04 8.32 12.07
CA LEU A 294 -7.73 8.79 11.60
C LEU A 294 -6.65 8.62 12.68
N ASN A 295 -6.95 8.99 13.94
CA ASN A 295 -6.00 8.89 15.05
C ASN A 295 -5.68 7.43 15.43
N ASN A 296 -6.59 6.50 15.19
CA ASN A 296 -6.37 5.06 15.40
C ASN A 296 -5.81 4.35 14.15
N GLY A 297 -5.50 5.10 13.08
CA GLY A 297 -4.89 4.57 11.88
C GLY A 297 -5.79 3.62 11.07
N HIS A 298 -7.14 3.78 11.16
CA HIS A 298 -8.05 2.98 10.34
C HIS A 298 -7.91 3.28 8.84
N VAL A 299 -7.34 4.43 8.49
CA VAL A 299 -6.98 4.78 7.11
C VAL A 299 -5.58 5.37 7.07
N ILE A 300 -4.78 4.87 6.15
CA ILE A 300 -3.54 5.49 5.68
C ILE A 300 -3.63 5.56 4.16
N VAL A 301 -3.32 6.72 3.59
CA VAL A 301 -3.27 6.89 2.13
C VAL A 301 -1.82 7.01 1.69
N GLN A 302 -1.50 6.35 0.58
CA GLN A 302 -0.14 6.34 0.01
C GLN A 302 -0.14 6.68 -1.47
N SER A 303 0.97 7.17 -1.97
CA SER A 303 1.19 7.37 -3.41
C SER A 303 2.67 7.42 -3.77
N PHE A 304 2.99 6.99 -5.00
CA PHE A 304 4.27 7.29 -5.65
C PHE A 304 4.31 8.72 -6.20
N SER A 305 3.17 9.38 -6.39
CA SER A 305 3.08 10.76 -6.84
C SER A 305 3.19 11.72 -5.65
N GLN A 306 4.22 12.56 -5.66
CA GLN A 306 4.36 13.64 -4.69
C GLN A 306 3.20 14.62 -4.80
N ASP A 307 2.78 14.96 -6.03
CA ASP A 307 1.66 15.88 -6.28
C ASP A 307 0.34 15.37 -5.70
N SER A 308 0.10 14.03 -5.77
CA SER A 308 -1.08 13.42 -5.15
C SER A 308 -1.02 13.49 -3.62
N ILE A 309 0.15 13.26 -3.00
CA ILE A 309 0.35 13.41 -1.55
C ILE A 309 0.09 14.86 -1.12
N GLU A 310 0.64 15.84 -1.83
CA GLU A 310 0.40 17.27 -1.53
C GLU A 310 -1.07 17.66 -1.72
N LYS A 311 -1.69 17.18 -2.79
CA LYS A 311 -3.11 17.40 -3.07
C LYS A 311 -3.99 16.81 -1.98
N MET A 312 -3.74 15.57 -1.56
CA MET A 312 -4.46 14.93 -0.45
C MET A 312 -4.32 15.74 0.84
N ASN A 313 -3.10 16.16 1.20
CA ASN A 313 -2.86 17.00 2.38
C ASN A 313 -3.58 18.35 2.30
N ASN A 314 -3.63 18.97 1.12
CA ASN A 314 -4.36 20.24 0.94
C ASN A 314 -5.87 20.06 1.04
N LEU A 315 -6.41 18.92 0.60
CA LEU A 315 -7.85 18.62 0.68
C LEU A 315 -8.27 18.25 2.11
N ASN A 316 -7.46 17.46 2.80
CA ASN A 316 -7.69 17.08 4.21
C ASN A 316 -6.35 16.78 4.91
N PRO A 317 -5.82 17.73 5.69
CA PRO A 317 -4.52 17.58 6.36
C PRO A 317 -4.50 16.57 7.51
N ASP A 318 -5.67 16.11 7.98
CA ASP A 318 -5.77 15.14 9.06
C ASP A 318 -5.60 13.69 8.58
N VAL A 319 -5.67 13.44 7.27
CA VAL A 319 -5.47 12.10 6.69
C VAL A 319 -4.00 11.71 6.77
N PRO A 320 -3.65 10.59 7.42
CA PRO A 320 -2.29 10.09 7.46
C PRO A 320 -1.79 9.69 6.07
N LEU A 321 -0.69 10.31 5.62
CA LEU A 321 -0.15 10.10 4.28
C LEU A 321 1.23 9.44 4.34
N VAL A 322 1.51 8.55 3.38
CA VAL A 322 2.81 7.90 3.19
C VAL A 322 3.30 8.08 1.75
N ARG A 323 4.52 8.60 1.60
CA ARG A 323 5.18 8.76 0.30
C ARG A 323 5.89 7.47 -0.09
N LEU A 324 5.42 6.81 -1.15
CA LEU A 324 6.09 5.64 -1.74
C LEU A 324 7.29 6.10 -2.57
N LEU A 325 8.43 5.43 -2.39
CA LEU A 325 9.67 5.73 -3.10
C LEU A 325 9.99 4.60 -4.07
N ASN A 326 10.27 4.95 -5.34
CA ASN A 326 10.68 3.98 -6.35
C ASN A 326 12.00 3.31 -5.96
N LYS A 327 12.25 2.12 -6.50
CA LYS A 327 13.55 1.46 -6.34
C LYS A 327 14.68 2.37 -6.83
N GLY A 328 15.67 2.57 -5.97
CA GLY A 328 16.81 3.46 -6.21
C GLY A 328 16.53 4.94 -5.94
N GLU A 329 15.32 5.33 -5.52
CA GLU A 329 14.98 6.72 -5.19
C GLU A 329 15.57 7.13 -3.83
N LEU A 330 15.35 6.34 -2.79
CA LEU A 330 15.79 6.67 -1.43
C LEU A 330 17.29 7.01 -1.31
N PRO A 331 18.23 6.27 -1.92
CA PRO A 331 19.66 6.61 -1.83
C PRO A 331 20.05 7.95 -2.48
N ASN A 332 19.18 8.51 -3.32
CA ASN A 332 19.40 9.76 -4.04
C ASN A 332 18.68 10.97 -3.41
N LEU A 333 17.85 10.75 -2.38
CA LEU A 333 17.19 11.85 -1.67
C LEU A 333 18.17 12.53 -0.72
N SER A 334 18.22 13.86 -0.78
CA SER A 334 18.90 14.67 0.20
C SER A 334 18.10 14.80 1.49
N GLU A 335 18.73 15.27 2.57
CA GLU A 335 18.02 15.59 3.82
C GLU A 335 16.92 16.64 3.59
N GLN A 336 17.16 17.61 2.70
CA GLN A 336 16.17 18.64 2.34
C GLN A 336 14.96 18.03 1.62
N ASP A 337 15.16 17.03 0.76
CA ASP A 337 14.04 16.31 0.12
C ASP A 337 13.22 15.54 1.15
N LEU A 338 13.87 14.87 2.10
CA LEU A 338 13.19 14.17 3.19
C LEU A 338 12.42 15.15 4.10
N GLU A 339 13.01 16.27 4.46
CA GLU A 339 12.32 17.34 5.21
C GLU A 339 11.14 17.91 4.41
N TYR A 340 11.25 18.00 3.09
CA TYR A 340 10.13 18.42 2.24
C TYR A 340 8.98 17.40 2.29
N ILE A 341 9.27 16.12 2.10
CA ILE A 341 8.28 15.04 2.20
C ILE A 341 7.61 15.05 3.59
N LYS A 342 8.37 15.32 4.65
CA LYS A 342 7.87 15.35 6.03
C LYS A 342 6.79 16.41 6.28
N LYS A 343 6.69 17.44 5.45
CA LYS A 343 5.63 18.46 5.57
C LYS A 343 4.24 17.91 5.27
N PHE A 344 4.16 16.81 4.51
CA PHE A 344 2.91 16.25 3.99
C PHE A 344 2.68 14.81 4.44
N ALA A 345 3.76 14.05 4.72
CA ALA A 345 3.67 12.63 5.00
C ALA A 345 4.20 12.27 6.39
N ILE A 346 3.51 11.37 7.07
CA ILE A 346 3.93 10.80 8.35
C ILE A 346 4.95 9.67 8.19
N GLY A 347 5.07 9.10 6.99
CA GLY A 347 5.93 7.96 6.71
C GLY A 347 6.37 7.89 5.26
N VAL A 348 7.30 6.98 5.01
CA VAL A 348 7.79 6.63 3.68
C VAL A 348 7.70 5.13 3.44
N GLY A 349 7.37 4.73 2.20
CA GLY A 349 7.36 3.35 1.74
C GLY A 349 8.46 3.13 0.69
N PRO A 350 9.71 2.87 1.08
CA PRO A 350 10.80 2.63 0.15
C PRO A 350 10.80 1.20 -0.39
N HIS A 351 11.43 0.99 -1.56
CA HIS A 351 11.73 -0.36 -2.01
C HIS A 351 12.71 -1.03 -1.03
N TYR A 352 12.42 -2.24 -0.56
CA TYR A 352 13.12 -2.90 0.54
C TYR A 352 14.62 -3.13 0.31
N THR A 353 15.06 -3.20 -0.97
CA THR A 353 16.48 -3.36 -1.32
C THR A 353 17.30 -2.09 -1.14
N ASP A 354 16.66 -0.93 -1.04
CA ASP A 354 17.32 0.37 -0.85
C ASP A 354 17.62 0.65 0.63
N LEU A 355 17.08 -0.20 1.52
CA LEU A 355 17.22 -0.02 2.96
C LEU A 355 18.52 -0.61 3.51
N THR A 356 19.20 0.24 4.25
CA THR A 356 20.31 -0.09 5.13
C THR A 356 19.95 0.26 6.57
N LYS A 357 20.67 -0.27 7.54
CA LYS A 357 20.44 0.07 8.95
C LYS A 357 20.58 1.57 9.20
N ASP A 358 21.54 2.22 8.52
CA ASP A 358 21.84 3.64 8.72
C ASP A 358 20.74 4.54 8.14
N ASN A 359 20.24 4.25 6.92
CA ASN A 359 19.17 5.09 6.36
C ASN A 359 17.83 4.86 7.07
N VAL A 360 17.52 3.65 7.56
CA VAL A 360 16.34 3.43 8.42
C VAL A 360 16.47 4.26 9.70
N LYS A 361 17.65 4.24 10.35
CA LYS A 361 17.89 5.05 11.54
C LYS A 361 17.68 6.54 11.26
N ASN A 362 18.22 7.07 10.17
CA ASN A 362 18.04 8.47 9.77
C ASN A 362 16.55 8.81 9.54
N LEU A 363 15.82 7.97 8.81
CA LEU A 363 14.38 8.18 8.60
C LEU A 363 13.60 8.20 9.91
N LYS A 364 13.95 7.33 10.87
CA LYS A 364 13.34 7.29 12.20
C LYS A 364 13.68 8.53 13.01
N GLU A 365 14.92 9.03 12.95
CA GLU A 365 15.35 10.28 13.61
C GLU A 365 14.62 11.51 13.07
N LEU A 366 14.30 11.52 11.76
CA LEU A 366 13.41 12.51 11.14
C LEU A 366 11.93 12.33 11.49
N GLY A 367 11.58 11.28 12.22
CA GLY A 367 10.23 11.02 12.69
C GLY A 367 9.31 10.35 11.66
N PHE A 368 9.83 9.68 10.64
CA PHE A 368 9.03 8.92 9.71
C PHE A 368 8.68 7.52 10.24
N LEU A 369 7.47 7.06 9.93
CA LEU A 369 7.18 5.63 9.83
C LEU A 369 7.84 5.07 8.57
N VAL A 370 8.40 3.86 8.65
CA VAL A 370 9.12 3.21 7.54
C VAL A 370 8.46 1.88 7.22
N HIS A 371 7.74 1.81 6.10
CA HIS A 371 7.01 0.64 5.63
C HIS A 371 7.51 0.20 4.25
N PRO A 372 8.58 -0.62 4.16
CA PRO A 372 9.13 -1.06 2.88
C PRO A 372 8.23 -2.06 2.14
N TYR A 373 8.30 -2.03 0.80
CA TYR A 373 7.60 -2.92 -0.13
C TYR A 373 8.59 -3.61 -1.10
N THR A 374 8.30 -4.77 -1.69
CA THR A 374 7.41 -5.81 -1.23
C THR A 374 8.27 -6.93 -0.67
N VAL A 375 8.13 -7.21 0.62
CA VAL A 375 9.04 -8.08 1.37
C VAL A 375 8.42 -9.46 1.49
N ASN A 376 8.92 -10.44 0.71
CA ASN A 376 8.28 -11.73 0.57
C ASN A 376 9.09 -12.91 1.13
N THR A 377 10.30 -12.68 1.65
CA THR A 377 11.10 -13.73 2.26
C THR A 377 11.26 -13.52 3.77
N LYS A 378 11.23 -14.62 4.55
CA LYS A 378 11.44 -14.57 6.00
C LYS A 378 12.76 -13.88 6.35
N ALA A 379 13.83 -14.16 5.62
CA ALA A 379 15.14 -13.56 5.84
C ALA A 379 15.16 -12.03 5.66
N ASP A 380 14.48 -11.51 4.64
CA ASP A 380 14.38 -10.06 4.44
C ASP A 380 13.51 -9.42 5.52
N MET A 381 12.42 -10.08 5.94
CA MET A 381 11.55 -9.62 7.02
C MET A 381 12.34 -9.49 8.34
N GLU A 382 13.10 -10.54 8.73
CA GLU A 382 13.96 -10.54 9.91
C GLU A 382 15.05 -9.45 9.82
N ARG A 383 15.71 -9.34 8.67
CA ARG A 383 16.72 -8.30 8.39
C ARG A 383 16.16 -6.91 8.58
N LEU A 384 15.02 -6.60 7.96
CA LEU A 384 14.41 -5.28 8.02
C LEU A 384 13.89 -4.94 9.42
N ASN A 385 13.31 -5.90 10.15
CA ASN A 385 12.95 -5.71 11.56
C ASN A 385 14.20 -5.37 12.41
N SER A 386 15.35 -6.01 12.13
CA SER A 386 16.62 -5.70 12.81
C SER A 386 17.15 -4.29 12.49
N TYR A 387 16.72 -3.68 11.39
CA TYR A 387 17.04 -2.28 11.05
C TYR A 387 16.13 -1.27 11.74
N GLY A 388 14.97 -1.72 12.26
CA GLY A 388 14.03 -0.88 12.99
C GLY A 388 12.91 -0.30 12.13
N VAL A 389 12.50 -0.99 11.04
CA VAL A 389 11.30 -0.61 10.27
C VAL A 389 10.03 -0.81 11.11
N ASP A 390 8.96 -0.10 10.77
CA ASP A 390 7.69 -0.13 11.53
C ASP A 390 6.69 -1.16 11.01
N GLY A 391 7.02 -1.85 9.96
CA GLY A 391 6.18 -2.87 9.33
C GLY A 391 6.65 -3.17 7.92
N VAL A 392 5.98 -4.07 7.21
CA VAL A 392 6.29 -4.36 5.80
C VAL A 392 5.04 -4.62 4.98
N PHE A 393 5.09 -4.27 3.70
CA PHE A 393 4.15 -4.77 2.69
C PHE A 393 4.61 -6.15 2.24
N THR A 394 3.73 -7.14 2.32
CA THR A 394 4.06 -8.52 1.96
C THR A 394 2.88 -9.26 1.34
N ASN A 395 3.16 -10.14 0.39
CA ASN A 395 2.19 -11.08 -0.17
C ASN A 395 1.90 -12.26 0.79
N TYR A 396 2.74 -12.43 1.83
CA TYR A 396 2.74 -13.53 2.79
C TYR A 396 2.63 -12.99 4.22
N ALA A 397 1.47 -12.43 4.54
CA ALA A 397 1.22 -11.76 5.81
C ALA A 397 1.34 -12.69 7.04
N ASP A 398 1.02 -13.97 6.90
CA ASP A 398 1.19 -15.02 7.91
C ASP A 398 2.66 -15.24 8.28
N ILE A 399 3.56 -15.25 7.27
CA ILE A 399 5.01 -15.39 7.50
C ILE A 399 5.52 -14.18 8.29
N TYR A 400 5.11 -12.97 7.93
CA TYR A 400 5.57 -11.78 8.65
C TYR A 400 5.03 -11.73 10.09
N LYS A 401 3.79 -12.12 10.32
CA LYS A 401 3.25 -12.24 11.68
C LYS A 401 4.07 -13.21 12.53
N GLN A 402 4.45 -14.35 11.97
CA GLN A 402 5.31 -15.29 12.67
C GLN A 402 6.69 -14.68 13.01
N VAL A 403 7.30 -13.93 12.07
CA VAL A 403 8.57 -13.21 12.31
C VAL A 403 8.43 -12.19 13.44
N VAL A 404 7.30 -11.46 13.48
CA VAL A 404 7.00 -10.50 14.56
C VAL A 404 6.81 -11.21 15.91
N GLU A 405 6.13 -12.35 15.93
CA GLU A 405 5.92 -13.14 17.14
C GLU A 405 7.24 -13.74 17.66
N ASP A 406 8.07 -14.28 16.78
CA ASP A 406 9.40 -14.84 17.12
C ASP A 406 10.36 -13.75 17.66
N SER A 407 10.06 -12.47 17.44
CA SER A 407 10.88 -11.32 17.86
C SER A 407 10.48 -10.72 19.22
N LYS A 408 9.39 -11.21 19.83
CA LYS A 408 8.91 -10.78 21.15
C LYS A 408 9.62 -11.54 22.29
#